data_2f7683b3d41ceb375de235341f1c8ac0
#
_entry.id   2f7683b3d41ceb375de235341f1c8ac0
#
_cell.length_a   1.000
_cell.length_b   1.000
_cell.length_c   1.000
_cell.angle_alpha   90.00
_cell.angle_beta   90.00
_cell.angle_gamma   90.00
#
_symmetry.space_group_name_H-M   'P 1'
#
loop_
_entity.id
_entity.type
_entity.pdbx_description
1 polymer ?
#
loop_
_entity_poly.entity_id
_entity_poly.type
_entity_poly.pdbx_seq_one_letter_code
_entity_poly.pdbx_strand_id
1 'polypeptide(L)'
;MAEGFPVEGTRTERGGRSFYIASCVFTTKYPELSKTIQRYIHDRYRIPIVRCCVPKYDLQRFREQMPEDYRDNWDSIPDCADFRPGDTVYSLCHNCSAILEESKPGVNIKSIWELILSDEGFAYPDYHGQTVTVQDCWRAKDRVEEQDAVRALLRKMGLDVRELPENRMDTDFCGVSVYRPSPKRNLELAPRRFVENAAGKFLPHTKEAQAALMRDYCKRFTTEKVVAYCHYCVEGLALGGADVKHLASLLFE
;
A
#
# COMPACT_ATOMS: atom_id res chain seq x y z
N MET A 1 14.94 -4.68 -25.74
CA MET A 1 13.81 -3.78 -26.01
C MET A 1 12.81 -4.05 -24.92
N ALA A 2 12.53 -3.09 -24.05
CA ALA A 2 11.48 -3.24 -23.04
C ALA A 2 10.12 -3.20 -23.78
N GLU A 3 9.43 -4.33 -23.81
CA GLU A 3 8.04 -4.34 -24.25
C GLU A 3 7.23 -3.50 -23.25
N GLY A 4 6.70 -2.37 -23.74
CA GLY A 4 5.86 -1.50 -22.93
C GLY A 4 4.61 -2.24 -22.48
N PHE A 5 4.20 -2.05 -21.23
CA PHE A 5 2.97 -2.63 -20.71
C PHE A 5 1.76 -2.15 -21.54
N PRO A 6 0.85 -3.04 -21.95
CA PRO A 6 -0.33 -2.63 -22.71
C PRO A 6 -1.21 -1.66 -21.90
N VAL A 7 -1.70 -0.61 -22.55
CA VAL A 7 -2.49 0.46 -21.92
C VAL A 7 -4.00 0.14 -21.91
N GLU A 8 -4.45 -0.82 -22.72
CA GLU A 8 -5.86 -1.25 -22.74
C GLU A 8 -6.16 -2.18 -21.56
N GLY A 9 -7.08 -1.75 -20.68
CA GLY A 9 -7.49 -2.51 -19.50
C GLY A 9 -8.06 -3.88 -19.87
N THR A 10 -7.67 -4.91 -19.12
CA THR A 10 -8.30 -6.23 -19.21
C THR A 10 -9.76 -6.09 -18.78
N ARG A 11 -10.71 -6.59 -19.58
CA ARG A 11 -12.14 -6.51 -19.24
C ARG A 11 -12.45 -7.44 -18.08
N THR A 12 -13.16 -6.94 -17.08
CA THR A 12 -13.73 -7.77 -16.02
C THR A 12 -14.99 -8.48 -16.51
N GLU A 13 -15.42 -9.54 -15.82
CA GLU A 13 -16.68 -10.24 -16.09
C GLU A 13 -17.91 -9.31 -16.08
N ARG A 14 -17.84 -8.17 -15.41
CA ARG A 14 -18.88 -7.12 -15.35
C ARG A 14 -18.73 -6.02 -16.40
N GLY A 15 -17.83 -6.18 -17.38
CA GLY A 15 -17.64 -5.24 -18.50
C GLY A 15 -16.76 -4.01 -18.18
N GLY A 16 -16.29 -3.82 -16.96
CA GLY A 16 -15.31 -2.80 -16.57
C GLY A 16 -13.88 -3.21 -16.90
N ARG A 17 -12.95 -2.25 -16.92
CA ARG A 17 -11.52 -2.50 -17.10
C ARG A 17 -10.84 -2.67 -15.74
N SER A 18 -9.73 -3.41 -15.70
CA SER A 18 -8.88 -3.54 -14.51
C SER A 18 -7.55 -2.86 -14.72
N PHE A 19 -7.00 -2.24 -13.67
CA PHE A 19 -5.69 -1.57 -13.65
C PHE A 19 -4.97 -1.83 -12.33
N TYR A 20 -3.64 -1.81 -12.37
CA TYR A 20 -2.82 -1.75 -11.16
C TYR A 20 -2.05 -0.43 -11.11
N ILE A 21 -2.09 0.22 -9.95
CA ILE A 21 -1.33 1.44 -9.72
C ILE A 21 0.03 1.12 -9.10
N ALA A 22 1.09 1.36 -9.86
CA ALA A 22 2.44 1.39 -9.32
C ALA A 22 2.59 2.63 -8.42
N SER A 23 2.63 2.40 -7.10
CA SER A 23 2.77 3.47 -6.12
C SER A 23 4.17 4.09 -6.18
N CYS A 24 4.25 5.39 -6.43
CA CYS A 24 5.51 6.12 -6.49
C CYS A 24 6.33 6.00 -5.20
N VAL A 25 5.72 6.21 -4.03
CA VAL A 25 6.42 6.13 -2.74
C VAL A 25 6.89 4.72 -2.44
N PHE A 26 6.07 3.71 -2.71
CA PHE A 26 6.48 2.32 -2.50
C PHE A 26 7.61 1.94 -3.45
N THR A 27 7.51 2.30 -4.74
CA THR A 27 8.56 2.04 -5.73
C THR A 27 9.88 2.71 -5.37
N THR A 28 9.85 3.93 -4.86
CA THR A 28 11.06 4.63 -4.40
C THR A 28 11.72 3.91 -3.21
N LYS A 29 10.93 3.36 -2.29
CA LYS A 29 11.43 2.69 -1.08
C LYS A 29 11.82 1.23 -1.31
N TYR A 30 11.12 0.54 -2.18
CA TYR A 30 11.25 -0.90 -2.45
C TYR A 30 11.24 -1.15 -3.97
N PRO A 31 12.24 -0.65 -4.71
CA PRO A 31 12.22 -0.70 -6.18
C PRO A 31 12.15 -2.13 -6.73
N GLU A 32 13.01 -3.06 -6.26
CA GLU A 32 13.00 -4.46 -6.70
C GLU A 32 11.66 -5.14 -6.40
N LEU A 33 11.18 -4.98 -5.19
CA LEU A 33 9.92 -5.56 -4.76
C LEU A 33 8.73 -5.00 -5.58
N SER A 34 8.74 -3.70 -5.86
CA SER A 34 7.76 -3.06 -6.73
C SER A 34 7.76 -3.66 -8.13
N LYS A 35 8.94 -3.87 -8.71
CA LYS A 35 9.11 -4.49 -10.04
C LYS A 35 8.65 -5.95 -10.05
N THR A 36 8.95 -6.71 -9.00
CA THR A 36 8.50 -8.09 -8.85
C THR A 36 6.97 -8.18 -8.79
N ILE A 37 6.33 -7.32 -8.00
CA ILE A 37 4.86 -7.24 -7.91
C ILE A 37 4.24 -6.87 -9.26
N GLN A 38 4.80 -5.86 -9.94
CA GLN A 38 4.32 -5.44 -11.25
C GLN A 38 4.39 -6.58 -12.27
N ARG A 39 5.51 -7.31 -12.29
CA ARG A 39 5.69 -8.48 -13.17
C ARG A 39 4.67 -9.56 -12.84
N TYR A 40 4.51 -9.92 -11.57
CA TYR A 40 3.51 -10.89 -11.14
C TYR A 40 2.10 -10.53 -11.61
N ILE A 41 1.67 -9.29 -11.38
CA ILE A 41 0.33 -8.82 -11.78
C ILE A 41 0.17 -8.84 -13.31
N HIS A 42 1.18 -8.38 -14.05
CA HIS A 42 1.16 -8.40 -15.50
C HIS A 42 1.11 -9.83 -16.05
N ASP A 43 2.01 -10.71 -15.60
CA ASP A 43 2.15 -12.05 -16.16
C ASP A 43 0.95 -12.95 -15.80
N ARG A 44 0.46 -12.83 -14.57
CA ARG A 44 -0.61 -13.67 -14.05
C ARG A 44 -2.00 -13.24 -14.52
N TYR A 45 -2.25 -11.93 -14.55
CA TYR A 45 -3.59 -11.39 -14.77
C TYR A 45 -3.73 -10.55 -16.04
N ARG A 46 -2.63 -10.23 -16.72
CA ARG A 46 -2.61 -9.30 -17.85
C ARG A 46 -3.23 -7.94 -17.54
N ILE A 47 -3.23 -7.55 -16.27
CA ILE A 47 -3.72 -6.24 -15.82
C ILE A 47 -2.69 -5.17 -16.18
N PRO A 48 -3.09 -4.12 -16.91
CA PRO A 48 -2.22 -2.98 -17.21
C PRO A 48 -1.74 -2.28 -15.95
N ILE A 49 -0.47 -1.89 -15.98
CA ILE A 49 0.17 -1.15 -14.90
C ILE A 49 0.23 0.32 -15.28
N VAL A 50 -0.19 1.20 -14.37
CA VAL A 50 -0.15 2.65 -14.57
C VAL A 50 0.57 3.33 -13.40
N ARG A 51 1.28 4.43 -13.69
CA ARG A 51 1.88 5.27 -12.66
C ARG A 51 0.82 6.12 -11.99
N CYS A 52 1.13 6.62 -10.83
CA CYS A 52 0.32 7.50 -10.00
C CYS A 52 -0.82 8.25 -10.73
N CYS A 53 -2.02 7.95 -10.35
CA CYS A 53 -3.27 8.32 -11.00
C CYS A 53 -3.76 9.73 -10.70
N VAL A 54 -2.98 10.59 -10.09
CA VAL A 54 -3.54 11.83 -9.55
C VAL A 54 -2.98 13.03 -10.28
N PRO A 55 -3.85 13.89 -10.87
CA PRO A 55 -3.44 15.16 -11.45
C PRO A 55 -2.64 15.99 -10.45
N LYS A 56 -1.72 16.78 -10.93
CA LYS A 56 -0.88 17.68 -10.14
C LYS A 56 0.12 16.98 -9.20
N TYR A 57 0.41 15.69 -9.41
CA TYR A 57 1.44 15.00 -8.65
C TYR A 57 2.80 15.17 -9.32
N ASP A 58 3.81 15.46 -8.53
CA ASP A 58 5.17 15.62 -9.00
C ASP A 58 5.84 14.26 -9.22
N LEU A 59 5.57 13.63 -10.37
CA LEU A 59 6.15 12.35 -10.76
C LEU A 59 7.67 12.44 -10.92
N GLN A 60 8.18 13.57 -11.39
CA GLN A 60 9.60 13.80 -11.60
C GLN A 60 10.38 13.71 -10.27
N ARG A 61 9.85 14.28 -9.19
CA ARG A 61 10.46 14.19 -7.86
C ARG A 61 10.66 12.76 -7.39
N PHE A 62 9.71 11.86 -7.67
CA PHE A 62 9.84 10.45 -7.29
C PHE A 62 10.81 9.72 -8.19
N ARG A 63 10.82 10.02 -9.48
CA ARG A 63 11.80 9.50 -10.43
C ARG A 63 13.24 9.81 -9.99
N GLU A 64 13.50 11.04 -9.59
CA GLU A 64 14.81 11.46 -9.09
C GLU A 64 15.27 10.73 -7.81
N GLN A 65 14.32 10.30 -6.98
CA GLN A 65 14.59 9.53 -5.76
C GLN A 65 14.80 8.03 -6.02
N MET A 66 14.49 7.53 -7.21
CA MET A 66 14.69 6.14 -7.58
C MET A 66 16.15 5.87 -7.96
N PRO A 67 16.67 4.66 -7.69
CA PRO A 67 17.93 4.21 -8.24
C PRO A 67 17.94 4.34 -9.77
N GLU A 68 19.10 4.60 -10.35
CA GLU A 68 19.23 4.91 -11.78
C GLU A 68 18.74 3.77 -12.68
N ASP A 69 19.08 2.54 -12.34
CA ASP A 69 18.67 1.31 -13.03
C ASP A 69 17.16 1.01 -12.96
N TYR A 70 16.42 1.71 -12.07
CA TYR A 70 14.97 1.61 -11.99
C TYR A 70 14.21 2.71 -12.74
N ARG A 71 14.90 3.78 -13.13
CA ARG A 71 14.28 4.91 -13.82
C ARG A 71 13.68 4.51 -15.14
N ASP A 72 14.37 3.66 -15.90
CA ASP A 72 13.89 3.16 -17.19
C ASP A 72 12.60 2.34 -17.03
N ASN A 73 12.56 1.45 -16.02
CA ASN A 73 11.33 0.72 -15.72
C ASN A 73 10.20 1.66 -15.31
N TRP A 74 10.47 2.67 -14.47
CA TRP A 74 9.49 3.66 -14.08
C TRP A 74 8.99 4.48 -15.27
N ASP A 75 9.87 4.90 -16.16
CA ASP A 75 9.54 5.71 -17.33
C ASP A 75 8.74 4.91 -18.38
N SER A 76 8.92 3.59 -18.43
CA SER A 76 8.14 2.71 -19.32
C SER A 76 6.69 2.51 -18.89
N ILE A 77 6.36 2.77 -17.61
CA ILE A 77 4.99 2.66 -17.08
C ILE A 77 4.19 3.88 -17.56
N PRO A 78 3.04 3.70 -18.22
CA PRO A 78 2.22 4.81 -18.69
C PRO A 78 1.67 5.64 -17.52
N ASP A 79 1.42 6.90 -17.78
CA ASP A 79 0.74 7.78 -16.82
C ASP A 79 -0.69 7.30 -16.57
N CYS A 80 -1.27 7.84 -15.50
CA CYS A 80 -2.60 7.55 -15.03
C CYS A 80 -3.64 7.43 -16.15
N ALA A 81 -4.30 6.28 -16.19
CA ALA A 81 -5.43 6.07 -17.06
C ALA A 81 -6.64 6.93 -16.64
N ASP A 82 -7.49 7.27 -17.60
CA ASP A 82 -8.78 7.89 -17.33
C ASP A 82 -9.74 6.79 -16.80
N PHE A 83 -9.77 6.62 -15.48
CA PHE A 83 -10.63 5.65 -14.83
C PHE A 83 -12.10 6.07 -14.93
N ARG A 84 -12.97 5.12 -15.24
CA ARG A 84 -14.41 5.32 -15.45
C ARG A 84 -15.21 4.55 -14.39
N PRO A 85 -16.44 4.96 -14.11
CA PRO A 85 -17.35 4.16 -13.30
C PRO A 85 -17.43 2.71 -13.81
N GLY A 86 -17.32 1.75 -12.89
CA GLY A 86 -17.26 0.31 -13.19
C GLY A 86 -15.86 -0.26 -13.42
N ASP A 87 -14.83 0.57 -13.63
CA ASP A 87 -13.44 0.09 -13.65
C ASP A 87 -13.02 -0.40 -12.25
N THR A 88 -12.11 -1.37 -12.21
CA THR A 88 -11.48 -1.86 -10.97
C THR A 88 -10.01 -1.44 -10.94
N VAL A 89 -9.60 -0.84 -9.84
CA VAL A 89 -8.22 -0.38 -9.66
C VAL A 89 -7.61 -1.06 -8.43
N TYR A 90 -6.58 -1.84 -8.67
CA TYR A 90 -5.81 -2.48 -7.62
C TYR A 90 -4.68 -1.55 -7.14
N SER A 91 -4.50 -1.46 -5.83
CA SER A 91 -3.47 -0.64 -5.21
C SER A 91 -2.92 -1.34 -3.97
N LEU A 92 -1.64 -1.11 -3.67
CA LEU A 92 -1.08 -1.46 -2.36
C LEU A 92 -0.86 -0.20 -1.47
N CYS A 93 -1.07 0.98 -2.03
CA CYS A 93 -0.84 2.24 -1.33
C CYS A 93 -2.15 2.82 -0.82
N HIS A 94 -2.35 2.81 0.48
CA HIS A 94 -3.56 3.35 1.12
C HIS A 94 -3.80 4.84 0.83
N ASN A 95 -2.74 5.61 0.58
CA ASN A 95 -2.89 7.01 0.17
C ASN A 95 -3.50 7.12 -1.24
N CYS A 96 -3.05 6.27 -2.17
CA CYS A 96 -3.63 6.22 -3.52
C CYS A 96 -5.07 5.73 -3.47
N SER A 97 -5.36 4.68 -2.69
CA SER A 97 -6.71 4.16 -2.51
C SER A 97 -7.67 5.24 -1.98
N ALA A 98 -7.31 5.92 -0.89
CA ALA A 98 -8.14 6.97 -0.30
C ALA A 98 -8.43 8.13 -1.28
N ILE A 99 -7.41 8.53 -2.06
CA ILE A 99 -7.58 9.59 -3.06
C ILE A 99 -8.53 9.15 -4.18
N LEU A 100 -8.39 7.92 -4.67
CA LEU A 100 -9.24 7.41 -5.74
C LEU A 100 -10.68 7.23 -5.30
N GLU A 101 -10.91 6.72 -4.09
CA GLU A 101 -12.25 6.54 -3.51
C GLU A 101 -13.03 7.84 -3.49
N GLU A 102 -12.38 8.97 -3.21
CA GLU A 102 -13.05 10.26 -3.15
C GLU A 102 -13.04 11.02 -4.48
N SER A 103 -11.97 10.90 -5.29
CA SER A 103 -11.81 11.66 -6.52
C SER A 103 -12.35 10.97 -7.79
N LYS A 104 -12.64 9.66 -7.72
CA LYS A 104 -13.11 8.86 -8.87
C LYS A 104 -14.37 8.05 -8.51
N PRO A 105 -15.54 8.71 -8.39
CA PRO A 105 -16.79 8.04 -8.03
C PRO A 105 -17.14 6.91 -9.01
N GLY A 106 -17.59 5.77 -8.45
CA GLY A 106 -17.99 4.60 -9.22
C GLY A 106 -16.84 3.70 -9.69
N VAL A 107 -15.59 4.03 -9.39
CA VAL A 107 -14.45 3.14 -9.58
C VAL A 107 -14.35 2.19 -8.37
N ASN A 108 -14.16 0.89 -8.64
CA ASN A 108 -13.97 -0.11 -7.61
C ASN A 108 -12.50 -0.12 -7.17
N ILE A 109 -12.21 0.31 -5.96
CA ILE A 109 -10.84 0.31 -5.43
C ILE A 109 -10.63 -0.94 -4.60
N LYS A 110 -9.68 -1.78 -5.01
CA LYS A 110 -9.30 -3.02 -4.34
C LYS A 110 -7.82 -3.01 -3.94
N SER A 111 -7.47 -3.79 -2.92
CA SER A 111 -6.08 -4.01 -2.59
C SER A 111 -5.48 -5.14 -3.45
N ILE A 112 -4.15 -5.12 -3.62
CA ILE A 112 -3.46 -6.25 -4.25
C ILE A 112 -3.51 -7.50 -3.37
N TRP A 113 -3.75 -7.35 -2.06
CA TRP A 113 -3.86 -8.48 -1.14
C TRP A 113 -5.09 -9.33 -1.44
N GLU A 114 -6.22 -8.69 -1.78
CA GLU A 114 -7.42 -9.38 -2.26
C GLU A 114 -7.15 -10.13 -3.58
N LEU A 115 -6.39 -9.52 -4.49
CA LEU A 115 -6.02 -10.12 -5.77
C LEU A 115 -5.13 -11.36 -5.58
N ILE A 116 -4.06 -11.24 -4.77
CA ILE A 116 -3.15 -12.35 -4.47
C ILE A 116 -3.89 -13.48 -3.74
N LEU A 117 -4.77 -13.16 -2.79
CA LEU A 117 -5.56 -14.15 -2.08
C LEU A 117 -6.48 -14.96 -3.02
N SER A 118 -6.99 -14.34 -4.08
CA SER A 118 -7.83 -14.99 -5.08
C SER A 118 -7.05 -15.86 -6.08
N ASP A 119 -5.72 -15.81 -6.07
CA ASP A 119 -4.88 -16.64 -6.93
C ASP A 119 -4.67 -18.03 -6.31
N GLU A 120 -5.41 -19.02 -6.78
CA GLU A 120 -5.26 -20.41 -6.35
C GLU A 120 -3.88 -21.01 -6.68
N GLY A 121 -3.19 -20.44 -7.67
CA GLY A 121 -1.87 -20.88 -8.13
C GLY A 121 -0.71 -20.12 -7.47
N PHE A 122 -0.95 -19.20 -6.54
CA PHE A 122 0.11 -18.48 -5.86
C PHE A 122 0.90 -19.40 -4.92
N ALA A 123 2.21 -19.48 -5.10
CA ALA A 123 3.10 -20.27 -4.25
C ALA A 123 3.42 -19.48 -2.97
N TYR A 124 2.73 -19.81 -1.88
CA TYR A 124 2.95 -19.16 -0.59
C TYR A 124 4.24 -19.66 0.05
N PRO A 125 5.14 -18.76 0.51
CA PRO A 125 6.22 -19.14 1.43
C PRO A 125 5.65 -19.74 2.73
N ASP A 126 6.35 -20.67 3.35
CA ASP A 126 5.95 -21.26 4.64
C ASP A 126 6.86 -20.76 5.77
N TYR A 127 6.29 -20.09 6.74
CA TYR A 127 6.97 -19.55 7.93
C TYR A 127 6.84 -20.45 9.17
N HIS A 128 6.39 -21.71 9.00
CA HIS A 128 6.44 -22.80 10.00
C HIS A 128 5.88 -22.44 11.39
N GLY A 129 4.77 -21.72 11.44
CA GLY A 129 4.12 -21.34 12.70
C GLY A 129 4.76 -20.15 13.43
N GLN A 130 5.63 -19.40 12.77
CA GLN A 130 6.20 -18.19 13.38
C GLN A 130 5.09 -17.22 13.79
N THR A 131 5.17 -16.73 15.03
CA THR A 131 4.21 -15.77 15.57
C THR A 131 4.58 -14.35 15.17
N VAL A 132 3.60 -13.59 14.68
CA VAL A 132 3.76 -12.18 14.27
C VAL A 132 2.60 -11.34 14.78
N THR A 133 2.85 -10.06 15.10
CA THR A 133 1.78 -9.09 15.27
C THR A 133 1.47 -8.42 13.94
N VAL A 134 0.19 -8.30 13.57
CA VAL A 134 -0.22 -7.51 12.41
C VAL A 134 -0.55 -6.07 12.82
N GLN A 135 -0.01 -5.10 12.07
CA GLN A 135 -0.29 -3.69 12.25
C GLN A 135 -1.15 -3.15 11.12
N ASP A 136 -2.38 -2.79 11.45
CA ASP A 136 -3.29 -2.12 10.54
C ASP A 136 -2.94 -0.63 10.37
N CYS A 137 -3.49 -0.03 9.31
CA CYS A 137 -3.22 1.35 8.96
C CYS A 137 -4.48 2.21 9.06
N TRP A 138 -4.40 3.32 9.77
CA TRP A 138 -5.50 4.29 9.85
C TRP A 138 -6.07 4.71 8.49
N ARG A 139 -5.23 4.79 7.44
CA ARG A 139 -5.70 5.14 6.08
C ARG A 139 -6.59 4.08 5.43
N ALA A 140 -6.55 2.86 5.95
CA ALA A 140 -7.32 1.72 5.46
C ALA A 140 -8.22 1.11 6.54
N LYS A 141 -8.52 1.85 7.61
CA LYS A 141 -9.27 1.32 8.77
C LYS A 141 -10.69 0.86 8.45
N ASP A 142 -11.28 1.39 7.41
CA ASP A 142 -12.62 1.07 6.92
C ASP A 142 -12.62 0.06 5.75
N ARG A 143 -11.46 -0.52 5.40
CA ARG A 143 -11.31 -1.49 4.30
C ARG A 143 -11.26 -2.91 4.85
N VAL A 144 -12.43 -3.42 5.25
CA VAL A 144 -12.56 -4.71 5.95
C VAL A 144 -12.08 -5.87 5.07
N GLU A 145 -12.42 -5.87 3.79
CA GLU A 145 -12.03 -6.92 2.84
C GLU A 145 -10.50 -6.99 2.68
N GLU A 146 -9.82 -5.84 2.65
CA GLU A 146 -8.36 -5.78 2.62
C GLU A 146 -7.75 -6.35 3.90
N GLN A 147 -8.28 -5.98 5.06
CA GLN A 147 -7.81 -6.44 6.37
C GLN A 147 -7.99 -7.96 6.54
N ASP A 148 -9.10 -8.50 6.04
CA ASP A 148 -9.38 -9.94 6.02
C ASP A 148 -8.44 -10.68 5.08
N ALA A 149 -8.20 -10.12 3.89
CA ALA A 149 -7.25 -10.68 2.92
C ALA A 149 -5.82 -10.73 3.50
N VAL A 150 -5.37 -9.67 4.16
CA VAL A 150 -4.06 -9.64 4.84
C VAL A 150 -3.93 -10.79 5.83
N ARG A 151 -4.91 -10.98 6.70
CA ARG A 151 -4.89 -12.05 7.71
C ARG A 151 -4.96 -13.44 7.09
N ALA A 152 -5.75 -13.60 6.03
CA ALA A 152 -5.82 -14.86 5.28
C ALA A 152 -4.48 -15.19 4.61
N LEU A 153 -3.80 -14.22 4.00
CA LEU A 153 -2.46 -14.39 3.41
C LEU A 153 -1.43 -14.81 4.47
N LEU A 154 -1.42 -14.15 5.63
CA LEU A 154 -0.51 -14.50 6.72
C LEU A 154 -0.72 -15.95 7.18
N ARG A 155 -1.97 -16.39 7.33
CA ARG A 155 -2.28 -17.79 7.68
C ARG A 155 -1.90 -18.78 6.58
N LYS A 156 -2.09 -18.43 5.30
CA LYS A 156 -1.65 -19.27 4.17
C LYS A 156 -0.13 -19.45 4.12
N MET A 157 0.61 -18.47 4.64
CA MET A 157 2.07 -18.56 4.83
C MET A 157 2.48 -19.28 6.13
N GLY A 158 1.55 -19.93 6.84
CA GLY A 158 1.86 -20.63 8.09
C GLY A 158 2.24 -19.71 9.26
N LEU A 159 1.83 -18.43 9.24
CA LEU A 159 2.09 -17.50 10.34
C LEU A 159 0.96 -17.54 11.39
N ASP A 160 1.35 -17.54 12.67
CA ASP A 160 0.43 -17.36 13.81
C ASP A 160 0.25 -15.86 14.08
N VAL A 161 -0.95 -15.35 13.82
CA VAL A 161 -1.24 -13.91 13.87
C VAL A 161 -1.71 -13.49 15.26
N ARG A 162 -1.02 -12.53 15.86
CA ARG A 162 -1.43 -11.82 17.07
C ARG A 162 -2.01 -10.46 16.71
N GLU A 163 -3.18 -10.18 17.25
CA GLU A 163 -3.87 -8.89 17.04
C GLU A 163 -3.50 -7.91 18.15
N LEU A 164 -3.41 -6.64 17.79
CA LEU A 164 -3.41 -5.56 18.76
C LEU A 164 -4.83 -5.32 19.29
N PRO A 165 -5.01 -4.79 20.51
CA PRO A 165 -6.34 -4.39 21.00
C PRO A 165 -7.01 -3.38 20.05
N GLU A 166 -6.28 -2.36 19.59
CA GLU A 166 -6.76 -1.39 18.61
C GLU A 166 -6.34 -1.81 17.20
N ASN A 167 -7.06 -2.76 16.64
CA ASN A 167 -6.86 -3.24 15.27
C ASN A 167 -8.01 -2.83 14.34
N ARG A 168 -7.84 -3.09 13.05
CA ARG A 168 -8.87 -2.90 12.02
C ARG A 168 -9.45 -1.48 12.03
N MET A 169 -10.76 -1.34 12.29
CA MET A 169 -11.46 -0.05 12.33
C MET A 169 -11.02 0.84 13.51
N ASP A 170 -10.54 0.23 14.58
CA ASP A 170 -10.10 0.95 15.78
C ASP A 170 -8.66 1.43 15.68
N THR A 171 -7.93 1.03 14.63
CA THR A 171 -6.55 1.45 14.46
C THR A 171 -6.45 2.95 14.18
N ASP A 172 -5.55 3.62 14.91
CA ASP A 172 -5.24 5.04 14.73
C ASP A 172 -3.81 5.29 14.23
N PHE A 173 -3.06 4.22 13.99
CA PHE A 173 -1.65 4.25 13.63
C PHE A 173 -1.44 4.38 12.12
N CYS A 174 -0.50 5.25 11.73
CA CYS A 174 0.06 5.27 10.38
C CYS A 174 1.51 5.81 10.37
N GLY A 175 2.33 5.32 11.30
CA GLY A 175 3.72 5.72 11.44
C GLY A 175 3.88 7.23 11.63
N VAL A 176 5.05 7.73 11.27
CA VAL A 176 5.37 9.18 11.40
C VAL A 176 4.61 10.07 10.40
N SER A 177 3.93 9.50 9.44
CA SER A 177 3.23 10.27 8.40
C SER A 177 2.07 11.11 8.94
N VAL A 178 1.49 10.75 10.10
CA VAL A 178 0.43 11.51 10.77
C VAL A 178 0.96 12.63 11.66
N TYR A 179 2.28 12.69 11.85
CA TYR A 179 2.99 13.74 12.57
C TYR A 179 3.73 14.70 11.64
N ARG A 180 3.34 14.75 10.39
CA ARG A 180 3.82 15.67 9.34
C ARG A 180 2.62 16.28 8.63
N PRO A 181 2.73 17.52 8.10
CA PRO A 181 1.65 18.10 7.30
C PRO A 181 1.24 17.19 6.16
N SER A 182 -0.05 17.02 5.95
CA SER A 182 -0.54 16.30 4.78
C SER A 182 -0.23 17.10 3.52
N PRO A 183 0.19 16.45 2.41
CA PRO A 183 0.35 17.13 1.13
C PRO A 183 -0.95 17.82 0.71
N LYS A 184 -0.84 19.03 0.15
CA LYS A 184 -1.99 19.84 -0.31
C LYS A 184 -2.93 19.04 -1.22
N ARG A 185 -2.36 18.25 -2.12
CA ARG A 185 -3.09 17.35 -3.00
C ARG A 185 -4.02 16.39 -2.25
N ASN A 186 -3.58 15.83 -1.13
CA ASN A 186 -4.42 14.89 -0.36
C ASN A 186 -5.62 15.61 0.25
N LEU A 187 -5.40 16.84 0.74
CA LEU A 187 -6.47 17.67 1.31
C LEU A 187 -7.52 18.05 0.26
N GLU A 188 -7.07 18.31 -0.98
CA GLU A 188 -7.95 18.69 -2.09
C GLU A 188 -8.72 17.50 -2.69
N LEU A 189 -8.09 16.33 -2.81
CA LEU A 189 -8.63 15.19 -3.56
C LEU A 189 -9.28 14.12 -2.68
N ALA A 190 -9.02 14.14 -1.37
CA ALA A 190 -9.64 13.25 -0.40
C ALA A 190 -9.92 13.98 0.92
N PRO A 191 -10.73 15.06 0.90
CA PRO A 191 -11.01 15.87 2.08
C PRO A 191 -11.67 15.08 3.20
N ARG A 192 -12.54 14.14 2.90
CA ARG A 192 -13.17 13.29 3.91
C ARG A 192 -12.10 12.52 4.73
N ARG A 193 -11.12 11.90 4.04
CA ARG A 193 -10.05 11.14 4.70
C ARG A 193 -9.03 12.02 5.38
N PHE A 194 -8.57 13.09 4.73
CA PHE A 194 -7.41 13.85 5.17
C PHE A 194 -7.73 15.16 5.90
N VAL A 195 -9.00 15.54 5.97
CA VAL A 195 -9.48 16.71 6.73
C VAL A 195 -10.55 16.29 7.74
N GLU A 196 -11.72 15.82 7.28
CA GLU A 196 -12.88 15.55 8.14
C GLU A 196 -12.61 14.44 9.16
N ASN A 197 -12.03 13.32 8.72
CA ASN A 197 -11.72 12.15 9.56
C ASN A 197 -10.29 12.19 10.15
N ALA A 198 -9.57 13.29 10.01
CA ALA A 198 -8.17 13.40 10.38
C ALA A 198 -7.95 14.13 11.72
N ALA A 199 -8.94 14.18 12.60
CA ALA A 199 -8.82 14.85 13.89
C ALA A 199 -7.58 14.39 14.66
N GLY A 200 -6.75 15.33 15.12
CA GLY A 200 -5.51 15.06 15.82
C GLY A 200 -4.33 14.55 14.96
N LYS A 201 -4.53 14.41 13.62
CA LYS A 201 -3.50 13.95 12.69
C LYS A 201 -2.92 15.09 11.86
N PHE A 202 -1.77 14.81 11.22
CA PHE A 202 -1.05 15.77 10.37
C PHE A 202 -0.56 17.04 11.09
N LEU A 203 -0.45 16.94 12.41
CA LEU A 203 0.18 17.97 13.24
C LEU A 203 1.71 17.82 13.20
N PRO A 204 2.45 18.86 12.84
CA PRO A 204 3.90 18.77 12.71
C PRO A 204 4.57 18.50 14.07
N HIS A 205 5.48 17.53 14.09
CA HIS A 205 6.32 17.20 15.23
C HIS A 205 7.79 17.22 14.78
N THR A 206 8.70 17.50 15.70
CA THR A 206 10.14 17.39 15.44
C THR A 206 10.53 15.93 15.20
N LYS A 207 11.68 15.69 14.58
CA LYS A 207 12.17 14.31 14.33
C LYS A 207 12.38 13.54 15.64
N GLU A 208 12.85 14.21 16.67
CA GLU A 208 13.07 13.64 18.02
C GLU A 208 11.74 13.22 18.65
N ALA A 209 10.72 14.09 18.58
CA ALA A 209 9.37 13.79 19.07
C ALA A 209 8.75 12.63 18.29
N GLN A 210 8.88 12.61 16.96
CA GLN A 210 8.43 11.49 16.13
C GLN A 210 9.07 10.17 16.55
N ALA A 211 10.40 10.16 16.75
CA ALA A 211 11.13 8.98 17.19
C ALA A 211 10.70 8.52 18.58
N ALA A 212 10.47 9.45 19.51
CA ALA A 212 9.98 9.14 20.86
C ALA A 212 8.59 8.51 20.82
N LEU A 213 7.66 9.07 20.05
CA LEU A 213 6.31 8.53 19.86
C LEU A 213 6.34 7.12 19.26
N MET A 214 7.21 6.88 18.28
CA MET A 214 7.34 5.56 17.68
C MET A 214 7.92 4.52 18.64
N ARG A 215 8.95 4.90 19.43
CA ARG A 215 9.49 4.01 20.48
C ARG A 215 8.44 3.66 21.53
N ASP A 216 7.63 4.63 21.94
CA ASP A 216 6.56 4.40 22.90
C ASP A 216 5.48 3.49 22.32
N TYR A 217 5.07 3.74 21.08
CA TYR A 217 4.12 2.90 20.38
C TYR A 217 4.58 1.44 20.29
N CYS A 218 5.85 1.20 19.99
CA CYS A 218 6.40 -0.15 19.83
C CYS A 218 6.41 -0.99 21.11
N LYS A 219 6.30 -0.37 22.30
CA LYS A 219 6.21 -1.11 23.60
C LYS A 219 4.97 -1.99 23.70
N ARG A 220 3.96 -1.80 22.86
CA ARG A 220 2.72 -2.60 22.85
C ARG A 220 2.87 -3.98 22.18
N PHE A 221 3.94 -4.19 21.40
CA PHE A 221 4.15 -5.47 20.74
C PHE A 221 4.68 -6.50 21.73
N THR A 222 4.05 -7.67 21.70
CA THR A 222 4.43 -8.84 22.51
C THR A 222 5.12 -9.93 21.69
N THR A 223 5.16 -9.76 20.35
CA THR A 223 5.87 -10.65 19.44
C THR A 223 7.19 -10.04 19.00
N GLU A 224 8.16 -10.87 18.67
CA GLU A 224 9.44 -10.42 18.15
C GLU A 224 9.28 -9.68 16.81
N LYS A 225 8.41 -10.20 15.96
CA LYS A 225 8.21 -9.66 14.59
C LYS A 225 6.85 -9.02 14.41
N VAL A 226 6.83 -7.96 13.65
CA VAL A 226 5.62 -7.22 13.27
C VAL A 226 5.47 -7.22 11.76
N VAL A 227 4.27 -7.42 11.26
CA VAL A 227 3.94 -7.31 9.83
C VAL A 227 3.04 -6.11 9.62
N ALA A 228 3.41 -5.25 8.68
CA ALA A 228 2.57 -4.14 8.25
C ALA A 228 2.44 -4.16 6.72
N TYR A 229 1.28 -3.76 6.21
CA TYR A 229 0.98 -3.71 4.78
C TYR A 229 0.87 -2.27 4.25
N CYS A 230 1.42 -1.33 4.99
CA CYS A 230 1.55 0.09 4.64
C CYS A 230 3.00 0.53 4.85
N HIS A 231 3.65 1.04 3.81
CA HIS A 231 5.03 1.49 3.87
C HIS A 231 5.28 2.60 4.92
N TYR A 232 4.29 3.45 5.21
CA TYR A 232 4.40 4.45 6.29
C TYR A 232 4.35 3.82 7.67
N CYS A 233 3.57 2.75 7.84
CA CYS A 233 3.57 1.98 9.09
C CYS A 233 4.91 1.30 9.30
N VAL A 234 5.47 0.67 8.27
CA VAL A 234 6.82 0.07 8.33
C VAL A 234 7.86 1.12 8.72
N GLU A 235 7.86 2.30 8.06
CA GLU A 235 8.79 3.40 8.37
C GLU A 235 8.71 3.82 9.84
N GLY A 236 7.50 4.01 10.35
CA GLY A 236 7.30 4.43 11.74
C GLY A 236 7.73 3.36 12.76
N LEU A 237 7.34 2.10 12.52
CA LEU A 237 7.69 1.00 13.42
C LEU A 237 9.20 0.72 13.44
N ALA A 238 9.86 0.76 12.29
CA ALA A 238 11.31 0.65 12.20
C ALA A 238 12.01 1.79 12.96
N LEU A 239 11.51 3.04 12.83
CA LEU A 239 12.02 4.17 13.60
C LEU A 239 11.84 3.97 15.11
N GLY A 240 10.79 3.27 15.52
CA GLY A 240 10.53 2.88 16.91
C GLY A 240 11.37 1.72 17.42
N GLY A 241 12.11 1.04 16.54
CA GLY A 241 12.99 -0.09 16.89
C GLY A 241 12.30 -1.46 16.80
N ALA A 242 11.11 -1.57 16.21
CA ALA A 242 10.46 -2.87 15.97
C ALA A 242 11.12 -3.62 14.79
N ASP A 243 11.23 -4.96 14.91
CA ASP A 243 11.53 -5.82 13.76
C ASP A 243 10.26 -5.96 12.90
N VAL A 244 10.10 -5.04 11.97
CA VAL A 244 8.92 -4.94 11.12
C VAL A 244 9.24 -5.30 9.67
N LYS A 245 8.37 -6.11 9.07
CA LYS A 245 8.40 -6.45 7.63
C LYS A 245 7.16 -5.91 6.93
N HIS A 246 7.35 -5.49 5.68
CA HIS A 246 6.21 -5.23 4.80
C HIS A 246 5.62 -6.57 4.33
N LEU A 247 4.29 -6.70 4.29
CA LEU A 247 3.62 -7.93 3.83
C LEU A 247 4.10 -8.39 2.45
N ALA A 248 4.37 -7.43 1.55
CA ALA A 248 4.90 -7.76 0.23
C ALA A 248 6.26 -8.47 0.29
N SER A 249 7.17 -8.07 1.21
CA SER A 249 8.46 -8.76 1.37
C SER A 249 8.27 -10.21 1.81
N LEU A 250 7.28 -10.48 2.66
CA LEU A 250 6.99 -11.87 3.07
C LEU A 250 6.45 -12.74 1.93
N LEU A 251 5.77 -12.14 0.96
CA LEU A 251 5.15 -12.86 -0.16
C LEU A 251 6.08 -13.05 -1.35
N PHE A 252 7.07 -12.16 -1.56
CA PHE A 252 7.82 -12.08 -2.81
C PHE A 252 9.36 -12.11 -2.65
N GLU A 253 9.91 -12.08 -1.44
CA GLU A 253 11.34 -12.22 -1.11
C GLU A 253 11.59 -13.54 -0.38
#